data_f7bd126bdbf052771bfed2aacd1ca403
#
_entry.id   f7bd126bdbf052771bfed2aacd1ca403
#
_cell.length_a   1.000
_cell.length_b   1.000
_cell.length_c   1.000
_cell.angle_alpha   90.00
_cell.angle_beta   90.00
_cell.angle_gamma   90.00
#
_symmetry.space_group_name_H-M   'P 1'
#
loop_
_entity.id
_entity.type
_entity.pdbx_description
1 polymer ?
#
loop_
_entity_poly.entity_id
_entity_poly.type
_entity_poly.pdbx_seq_one_letter_code
_entity_poly.pdbx_strand_id
1 'polypeptide(L)'
;MTLQCGIVGLPNVGKSTLFNALTKAGIAAENYPFCTIEPNTGVVEVPDPRLQQLAAIIHPERIVPAIVEFVDIAGLVAGASQGEGLGNQFLAHIRETDAIVNVVRCFEDDNVIHVAGRVDPISDIEVIQTELCLADLGTVDKTQQRSIKAAKSGNDKDAAKLVAVLTKVQATLNQGQPVRTMDLSKDELVILKPLCLITAKPAMFVGNVSETGFENNPFLDRLNEYAATQNAPVVAICAKMEADMADMEDEDRALFLHEMGQDEPGLNRLIRAAFKLLGLQTYFTAGVKEVRAWTIHIGDTAPQAAGVIHGDFERGFIRAQTIAFEDYITYKGEHGAKEAGKMRSEGKEYVVKDGDVLNFLFNV
;
A
#
# COMPACT_ATOMS: atom_id res chain seq x y z
N MET A 1 0.43 -14.23 -1.11
CA MET A 1 1.25 -13.44 -0.17
C MET A 1 0.53 -12.13 0.02
N THR A 2 0.36 -11.70 1.26
CA THR A 2 -0.21 -10.38 1.57
C THR A 2 0.83 -9.33 1.21
N LEU A 3 0.42 -8.22 0.56
CA LEU A 3 1.33 -7.15 0.20
C LEU A 3 1.59 -6.23 1.40
N GLN A 4 2.82 -5.76 1.53
CA GLN A 4 3.31 -5.04 2.69
C GLN A 4 3.66 -3.58 2.37
N CYS A 5 3.21 -2.67 3.24
CA CYS A 5 3.60 -1.27 3.23
C CYS A 5 4.62 -1.00 4.33
N GLY A 6 5.83 -0.60 3.96
CA GLY A 6 6.87 -0.19 4.91
C GLY A 6 6.67 1.25 5.38
N ILE A 7 6.49 1.45 6.69
CA ILE A 7 6.39 2.79 7.28
C ILE A 7 7.80 3.28 7.60
N VAL A 8 8.18 4.40 7.01
CA VAL A 8 9.48 5.05 7.21
C VAL A 8 9.28 6.49 7.69
N GLY A 9 10.27 7.04 8.33
CA GLY A 9 10.27 8.44 8.80
C GLY A 9 11.49 8.72 9.68
N LEU A 10 11.87 9.97 9.81
CA LEU A 10 12.89 10.39 10.74
C LEU A 10 12.45 10.16 12.19
N PRO A 11 13.38 10.16 13.15
CA PRO A 11 13.01 10.12 14.57
C PRO A 11 12.08 11.27 14.97
N ASN A 12 11.15 11.01 15.89
CA ASN A 12 10.22 12.00 16.47
C ASN A 12 9.22 12.65 15.48
N VAL A 13 8.94 12.02 14.34
CA VAL A 13 7.89 12.46 13.40
C VAL A 13 6.51 11.90 13.73
N GLY A 14 6.39 11.02 14.75
CA GLY A 14 5.14 10.35 15.13
C GLY A 14 4.96 8.96 14.51
N LYS A 15 6.00 8.40 13.86
CA LYS A 15 5.95 7.10 13.19
C LYS A 15 5.47 5.96 14.11
N SER A 16 6.08 5.79 15.27
CA SER A 16 5.72 4.74 16.24
C SER A 16 4.33 4.95 16.84
N THR A 17 3.92 6.20 17.07
CA THR A 17 2.56 6.52 17.51
C THR A 17 1.53 6.08 16.48
N LEU A 18 1.77 6.41 15.20
CA LEU A 18 0.92 6.01 14.09
C LEU A 18 0.86 4.48 13.95
N PHE A 19 2.01 3.81 14.01
CA PHE A 19 2.07 2.35 13.88
C PHE A 19 1.34 1.65 15.06
N ASN A 20 1.52 2.15 16.28
CA ASN A 20 0.81 1.61 17.44
C ASN A 20 -0.72 1.80 17.32
N ALA A 21 -1.18 2.96 16.81
CA ALA A 21 -2.60 3.18 16.54
C ALA A 21 -3.13 2.23 15.46
N LEU A 22 -2.36 2.00 14.38
CA LEU A 22 -2.69 1.02 13.33
C LEU A 22 -2.80 -0.40 13.89
N THR A 23 -1.86 -0.82 14.74
CA THR A 23 -1.84 -2.18 15.30
C THR A 23 -2.92 -2.40 16.35
N LYS A 24 -3.30 -1.36 17.11
CA LYS A 24 -4.45 -1.42 18.03
C LYS A 24 -5.78 -1.51 17.29
N ALA A 25 -5.93 -0.76 16.19
CA ALA A 25 -7.09 -0.85 15.30
C ALA A 25 -7.10 -2.15 14.47
N GLY A 26 -5.96 -2.86 14.43
CA GLY A 26 -5.78 -4.11 13.71
C GLY A 26 -6.36 -5.32 14.43
N ILE A 27 -6.44 -6.43 13.70
CA ILE A 27 -6.95 -7.70 14.23
C ILE A 27 -5.79 -8.52 14.74
N ALA A 28 -6.06 -9.35 15.77
CA ALA A 28 -5.15 -10.42 16.11
C ALA A 28 -4.94 -11.31 14.86
N ALA A 29 -3.69 -11.38 14.38
CA ALA A 29 -3.34 -12.13 13.17
C ALA A 29 -3.73 -13.61 13.21
N GLU A 30 -4.02 -14.13 14.41
CA GLU A 30 -4.54 -15.48 14.66
C GLU A 30 -5.90 -15.77 13.98
N ASN A 31 -6.66 -14.73 13.64
CA ASN A 31 -7.97 -14.86 13.00
C ASN A 31 -7.89 -15.01 11.46
N TYR A 32 -6.71 -14.80 10.86
CA TYR A 32 -6.51 -14.93 9.42
C TYR A 32 -5.55 -16.08 9.10
N PRO A 33 -6.02 -17.11 8.38
CA PRO A 33 -5.15 -18.17 7.90
C PRO A 33 -4.10 -17.59 6.95
N PHE A 34 -2.83 -17.97 7.14
CA PHE A 34 -1.65 -17.56 6.36
C PHE A 34 -1.01 -16.20 6.72
N CYS A 35 -1.43 -15.52 7.79
CA CYS A 35 -0.69 -14.37 8.33
C CYS A 35 0.37 -14.86 9.32
N THR A 36 1.63 -14.56 9.06
CA THR A 36 2.73 -14.83 10.00
C THR A 36 2.87 -13.60 10.91
N ILE A 37 2.87 -13.82 12.22
CA ILE A 37 3.12 -12.74 13.19
C ILE A 37 4.63 -12.49 13.21
N GLU A 38 5.08 -11.45 12.52
CA GLU A 38 6.46 -10.99 12.62
C GLU A 38 6.53 -9.77 13.56
N PRO A 39 7.64 -9.62 14.31
CA PRO A 39 7.84 -8.41 15.09
C PRO A 39 7.76 -7.16 14.19
N ASN A 40 7.08 -6.13 14.66
CA ASN A 40 6.87 -4.87 13.93
C ASN A 40 6.00 -4.96 12.67
N THR A 41 5.17 -6.01 12.53
CA THR A 41 4.16 -6.11 11.48
C THR A 41 2.75 -5.96 12.06
N GLY A 42 1.94 -5.08 11.48
CA GLY A 42 0.53 -4.88 11.83
C GLY A 42 -0.37 -5.27 10.66
N VAL A 43 -1.31 -6.19 10.90
CA VAL A 43 -2.34 -6.58 9.94
C VAL A 43 -3.60 -5.77 10.23
N VAL A 44 -4.10 -5.05 9.22
CA VAL A 44 -5.27 -4.19 9.38
C VAL A 44 -6.33 -4.49 8.33
N GLU A 45 -7.60 -4.38 8.73
CA GLU A 45 -8.71 -4.50 7.80
C GLU A 45 -8.81 -3.28 6.90
N VAL A 46 -9.14 -3.51 5.63
CA VAL A 46 -9.45 -2.43 4.69
C VAL A 46 -10.89 -1.99 4.94
N PRO A 47 -11.13 -0.74 5.38
CA PRO A 47 -12.48 -0.24 5.61
C PRO A 47 -13.26 -0.18 4.31
N ASP A 48 -14.30 -1.01 4.19
CA ASP A 48 -15.16 -1.05 3.01
C ASP A 48 -16.64 -1.14 3.42
N PRO A 49 -17.41 -0.04 3.32
CA PRO A 49 -18.81 -0.03 3.73
C PRO A 49 -19.70 -0.94 2.88
N ARG A 50 -19.24 -1.38 1.70
CA ARG A 50 -19.98 -2.27 0.81
C ARG A 50 -20.20 -3.65 1.45
N LEU A 51 -19.27 -4.13 2.28
CA LEU A 51 -19.41 -5.39 3.02
C LEU A 51 -20.63 -5.39 3.94
N GLN A 52 -20.85 -4.30 4.68
CA GLN A 52 -22.00 -4.17 5.57
C GLN A 52 -23.32 -4.09 4.79
N GLN A 53 -23.32 -3.44 3.63
CA GLN A 53 -24.51 -3.37 2.76
C GLN A 53 -24.87 -4.75 2.19
N LEU A 54 -23.87 -5.53 1.77
CA LEU A 54 -24.08 -6.92 1.33
C LEU A 54 -24.59 -7.78 2.50
N ALA A 55 -23.99 -7.66 3.67
CA ALA A 55 -24.37 -8.41 4.86
C ALA A 55 -25.81 -8.10 5.30
N ALA A 56 -26.27 -6.86 5.16
CA ALA A 56 -27.64 -6.47 5.47
C ALA A 56 -28.70 -7.16 4.58
N ILE A 57 -28.32 -7.60 3.36
CA ILE A 57 -29.21 -8.33 2.46
C ILE A 57 -29.15 -9.85 2.73
N ILE A 58 -27.94 -10.37 3.00
CA ILE A 58 -27.66 -11.81 3.02
C ILE A 58 -27.83 -12.40 4.42
N HIS A 59 -27.58 -11.59 5.47
CA HIS A 59 -27.50 -12.01 6.88
C HIS A 59 -26.53 -13.21 7.07
N PRO A 60 -25.24 -13.05 6.72
CA PRO A 60 -24.26 -14.13 6.77
C PRO A 60 -23.88 -14.47 8.22
N GLU A 61 -23.35 -15.69 8.42
CA GLU A 61 -22.79 -16.10 9.70
C GLU A 61 -21.52 -15.29 10.06
N ARG A 62 -20.74 -14.86 9.05
CA ARG A 62 -19.55 -14.03 9.24
C ARG A 62 -19.29 -13.08 8.07
N ILE A 63 -18.61 -11.98 8.39
CA ILE A 63 -18.14 -10.98 7.43
C ILE A 63 -16.61 -11.01 7.47
N VAL A 64 -15.96 -11.08 6.30
CA VAL A 64 -14.50 -11.15 6.19
C VAL A 64 -14.02 -10.02 5.27
N PRO A 65 -13.43 -8.95 5.82
CA PRO A 65 -12.87 -7.85 5.04
C PRO A 65 -11.56 -8.23 4.33
N ALA A 66 -11.15 -7.41 3.38
CA ALA A 66 -9.80 -7.44 2.85
C ALA A 66 -8.81 -6.92 3.91
N ILE A 67 -7.55 -7.30 3.79
CA ILE A 67 -6.50 -6.88 4.73
C ILE A 67 -5.30 -6.31 3.98
N VAL A 68 -4.53 -5.48 4.67
CA VAL A 68 -3.21 -5.00 4.25
C VAL A 68 -2.26 -5.06 5.44
N GLU A 69 -0.99 -5.30 5.16
CA GLU A 69 0.05 -5.36 6.18
C GLU A 69 0.87 -4.07 6.19
N PHE A 70 1.13 -3.55 7.38
CA PHE A 70 2.07 -2.46 7.61
C PHE A 70 3.25 -2.97 8.42
N VAL A 71 4.46 -2.57 8.02
CA VAL A 71 5.70 -2.93 8.71
C VAL A 71 6.34 -1.66 9.26
N ASP A 72 6.55 -1.60 10.58
CA ASP A 72 7.30 -0.51 11.19
C ASP A 72 8.80 -0.71 10.93
N ILE A 73 9.34 0.12 10.08
CA ILE A 73 10.76 0.08 9.76
C ILE A 73 11.49 1.05 10.68
N ALA A 74 12.40 0.55 11.49
CA ALA A 74 13.16 1.35 12.45
C ALA A 74 13.76 2.61 11.78
N GLY A 75 13.69 3.75 12.50
CA GLY A 75 14.00 5.07 11.94
C GLY A 75 15.35 5.15 11.25
N LEU A 76 15.37 5.76 10.08
CA LEU A 76 16.59 6.11 9.35
C LEU A 76 17.26 7.31 10.00
N VAL A 77 18.58 7.23 10.13
CA VAL A 77 19.44 8.41 10.41
C VAL A 77 20.34 8.62 9.20
N ALA A 78 20.74 9.86 8.96
CA ALA A 78 21.67 10.20 7.89
C ALA A 78 22.95 9.36 7.98
N GLY A 79 23.45 8.87 6.83
CA GLY A 79 24.61 7.99 6.76
C GLY A 79 24.31 6.48 6.87
N ALA A 80 23.04 6.09 6.88
CA ALA A 80 22.64 4.68 6.99
C ALA A 80 23.13 3.80 5.82
N SER A 81 23.26 4.39 4.63
CA SER A 81 23.74 3.69 3.44
C SER A 81 25.25 3.40 3.46
N GLN A 82 26.01 4.11 4.28
CA GLN A 82 27.47 3.98 4.41
C GLN A 82 27.90 3.27 5.71
N GLY A 83 26.96 3.01 6.63
CA GLY A 83 27.21 2.46 7.95
C GLY A 83 27.20 0.93 8.00
N GLU A 84 28.00 0.35 8.92
CA GLU A 84 27.86 -1.04 9.32
C GLU A 84 26.72 -1.16 10.37
N GLY A 85 25.89 -2.20 10.26
CA GLY A 85 24.89 -2.54 11.29
C GLY A 85 23.47 -2.08 11.01
N LEU A 86 22.89 -1.19 11.83
CA LEU A 86 21.46 -0.84 11.81
C LEU A 86 20.95 -0.26 10.48
N GLY A 87 21.77 0.52 9.77
CA GLY A 87 21.40 1.07 8.47
C GLY A 87 21.20 0.01 7.39
N ASN A 88 22.02 -1.03 7.38
CA ASN A 88 21.87 -2.16 6.43
C ASN A 88 20.62 -3.00 6.73
N GLN A 89 20.27 -3.17 8.01
CA GLN A 89 19.02 -3.86 8.39
C GLN A 89 17.78 -3.05 7.97
N PHE A 90 17.80 -1.75 8.17
CA PHE A 90 16.75 -0.84 7.69
C PHE A 90 16.50 -0.99 6.19
N LEU A 91 17.58 -0.92 5.38
CA LEU A 91 17.48 -1.07 3.93
C LEU A 91 17.02 -2.46 3.51
N ALA A 92 17.39 -3.51 4.24
CA ALA A 92 16.94 -4.87 3.99
C ALA A 92 15.42 -5.00 4.20
N HIS A 93 14.91 -4.49 5.33
CA HIS A 93 13.47 -4.51 5.62
C HIS A 93 12.66 -3.73 4.58
N ILE A 94 13.12 -2.54 4.13
CA ILE A 94 12.44 -1.82 3.05
C ILE A 94 12.43 -2.62 1.75
N ARG A 95 13.49 -3.37 1.44
CA ARG A 95 13.53 -4.18 0.23
C ARG A 95 12.46 -5.27 0.21
N GLU A 96 12.06 -5.77 1.35
CA GLU A 96 11.04 -6.81 1.49
C GLU A 96 9.62 -6.28 1.33
N THR A 97 9.37 -4.98 1.58
CA THR A 97 8.03 -4.38 1.41
C THR A 97 7.71 -4.06 -0.05
N ASP A 98 6.41 -3.91 -0.36
CA ASP A 98 5.91 -3.64 -1.72
C ASP A 98 5.69 -2.15 -2.01
N ALA A 99 5.45 -1.35 -0.97
CA ALA A 99 5.27 0.09 -1.06
C ALA A 99 5.89 0.79 0.15
N ILE A 100 6.12 2.10 0.04
CA ILE A 100 6.73 2.93 1.08
C ILE A 100 5.73 3.99 1.54
N VAL A 101 5.50 4.07 2.86
CA VAL A 101 4.71 5.09 3.52
C VAL A 101 5.65 6.01 4.30
N ASN A 102 5.90 7.21 3.79
CA ASN A 102 6.76 8.20 4.44
C ASN A 102 5.95 9.03 5.44
N VAL A 103 6.24 8.91 6.73
CA VAL A 103 5.65 9.74 7.79
C VAL A 103 6.50 10.99 7.96
N VAL A 104 5.86 12.14 7.79
CA VAL A 104 6.50 13.46 7.77
C VAL A 104 5.86 14.34 8.83
N ARG A 105 6.67 15.00 9.64
CA ARG A 105 6.18 15.92 10.67
C ARG A 105 5.74 17.25 10.06
N CYS A 106 4.46 17.58 10.24
CA CYS A 106 3.83 18.82 9.76
C CYS A 106 3.24 19.64 10.93
N PHE A 107 3.88 19.65 12.08
CA PHE A 107 3.47 20.43 13.26
C PHE A 107 4.68 20.86 14.07
N GLU A 108 4.54 21.94 14.83
CA GLU A 108 5.50 22.36 15.84
C GLU A 108 5.01 21.98 17.24
N ASP A 109 5.93 21.49 18.07
CA ASP A 109 5.70 21.16 19.48
C ASP A 109 7.02 21.28 20.22
N ASP A 110 7.08 22.22 21.17
CA ASP A 110 8.29 22.52 21.95
C ASP A 110 8.73 21.35 22.85
N ASN A 111 7.81 20.44 23.18
CA ASN A 111 8.11 19.26 23.99
C ASN A 111 8.66 18.08 23.15
N VAL A 112 8.60 18.17 21.83
CA VAL A 112 9.08 17.13 20.92
C VAL A 112 10.26 17.67 20.11
N ILE A 113 11.46 17.28 20.49
CA ILE A 113 12.70 17.74 19.83
C ILE A 113 12.75 17.19 18.40
N HIS A 114 12.93 18.09 17.41
CA HIS A 114 13.22 17.69 16.04
C HIS A 114 14.71 17.42 15.84
N VAL A 115 15.06 16.36 15.09
CA VAL A 115 16.47 15.94 14.88
C VAL A 115 17.33 17.06 14.29
N ALA A 116 16.77 17.86 13.38
CA ALA A 116 17.45 19.00 12.74
C ALA A 116 17.28 20.33 13.51
N GLY A 117 16.64 20.32 14.68
CA GLY A 117 16.36 21.53 15.47
C GLY A 117 15.26 22.44 14.92
N ARG A 118 14.70 22.14 13.77
CA ARG A 118 13.55 22.83 13.15
C ARG A 118 12.71 21.85 12.36
N VAL A 119 11.42 22.14 12.23
CA VAL A 119 10.51 21.35 11.40
C VAL A 119 10.65 21.82 9.95
N ASP A 120 11.05 20.94 9.06
CA ASP A 120 11.09 21.17 7.61
C ASP A 120 10.74 19.86 6.87
N PRO A 121 9.47 19.68 6.47
CA PRO A 121 8.98 18.46 5.84
C PRO A 121 9.78 18.03 4.61
N ILE A 122 10.21 18.98 3.80
CA ILE A 122 10.91 18.68 2.55
C ILE A 122 12.34 18.22 2.85
N SER A 123 13.03 18.91 3.76
CA SER A 123 14.36 18.49 4.20
C SER A 123 14.35 17.08 4.80
N ASP A 124 13.32 16.76 5.59
CA ASP A 124 13.16 15.42 6.20
C ASP A 124 12.98 14.32 5.13
N ILE A 125 12.18 14.60 4.11
CA ILE A 125 11.98 13.68 2.99
C ILE A 125 13.27 13.51 2.19
N GLU A 126 13.98 14.60 1.91
CA GLU A 126 15.24 14.58 1.15
C GLU A 126 16.33 13.77 1.83
N VAL A 127 16.42 13.80 3.16
CA VAL A 127 17.34 12.95 3.92
C VAL A 127 17.06 11.47 3.67
N ILE A 128 15.81 11.04 3.84
CA ILE A 128 15.40 9.64 3.59
C ILE A 128 15.63 9.27 2.13
N GLN A 129 15.16 10.10 1.20
CA GLN A 129 15.27 9.84 -0.23
C GLN A 129 16.72 9.70 -0.70
N THR A 130 17.61 10.53 -0.17
CA THR A 130 19.06 10.46 -0.48
C THR A 130 19.63 9.12 -0.07
N GLU A 131 19.35 8.65 1.13
CA GLU A 131 19.82 7.35 1.62
C GLU A 131 19.30 6.18 0.77
N LEU A 132 18.02 6.23 0.37
CA LEU A 132 17.44 5.22 -0.51
C LEU A 132 18.07 5.25 -1.91
N CYS A 133 18.32 6.43 -2.47
CA CYS A 133 19.00 6.58 -3.76
C CYS A 133 20.44 6.06 -3.71
N LEU A 134 21.19 6.34 -2.63
CA LEU A 134 22.55 5.82 -2.45
C LEU A 134 22.58 4.30 -2.32
N ALA A 135 21.60 3.71 -1.61
CA ALA A 135 21.47 2.25 -1.52
C ALA A 135 21.22 1.59 -2.88
N ASP A 136 20.36 2.21 -3.70
CA ASP A 136 20.08 1.72 -5.04
C ASP A 136 21.26 1.95 -6.00
N LEU A 137 21.98 3.07 -5.90
CA LEU A 137 23.22 3.29 -6.65
C LEU A 137 24.22 2.17 -6.43
N GLY A 138 24.43 1.75 -5.18
CA GLY A 138 25.30 0.62 -4.87
C GLY A 138 24.87 -0.69 -5.54
N THR A 139 23.57 -0.92 -5.70
CA THR A 139 23.02 -2.09 -6.41
C THR A 139 23.20 -1.97 -7.92
N VAL A 140 22.90 -0.78 -8.47
CA VAL A 140 23.03 -0.45 -9.89
C VAL A 140 24.48 -0.56 -10.35
N ASP A 141 25.43 0.02 -9.61
CA ASP A 141 26.86 0.00 -9.96
C ASP A 141 27.43 -1.42 -10.02
N LYS A 142 27.13 -2.25 -9.01
CA LYS A 142 27.56 -3.65 -8.97
C LYS A 142 26.98 -4.44 -10.14
N THR A 143 25.72 -4.24 -10.45
CA THR A 143 25.03 -4.94 -11.54
C THR A 143 25.56 -4.48 -12.90
N GLN A 144 25.74 -3.17 -13.08
CA GLN A 144 26.23 -2.59 -14.33
C GLN A 144 27.64 -3.10 -14.65
N GLN A 145 28.56 -3.13 -13.67
CA GLN A 145 29.90 -3.66 -13.87
C GLN A 145 29.92 -5.13 -14.32
N ARG A 146 29.03 -5.96 -13.74
CA ARG A 146 28.87 -7.36 -14.16
C ARG A 146 28.32 -7.47 -15.58
N SER A 147 27.30 -6.69 -15.90
CA SER A 147 26.64 -6.72 -17.20
C SER A 147 27.52 -6.17 -18.32
N ILE A 148 28.37 -5.18 -18.08
CA ILE A 148 29.40 -4.70 -19.04
C ILE A 148 30.40 -5.80 -19.39
N LYS A 149 30.84 -6.57 -18.39
CA LYS A 149 31.75 -7.70 -18.64
C LYS A 149 31.07 -8.79 -19.47
N ALA A 150 29.82 -9.15 -19.16
CA ALA A 150 29.05 -10.13 -19.91
C ALA A 150 28.77 -9.69 -21.35
N ALA A 151 28.38 -8.45 -21.57
CA ALA A 151 28.14 -7.88 -22.90
C ALA A 151 29.41 -7.90 -23.78
N LYS A 152 30.59 -7.68 -23.19
CA LYS A 152 31.89 -7.71 -23.91
C LYS A 152 32.37 -9.12 -24.22
N SER A 153 32.12 -10.10 -23.36
CA SER A 153 32.65 -11.46 -23.49
C SER A 153 31.82 -12.38 -24.39
N GLY A 154 30.51 -12.15 -24.51
CA GLY A 154 29.59 -13.09 -25.11
C GLY A 154 28.69 -12.54 -26.20
N ASN A 155 28.83 -11.27 -26.62
CA ASN A 155 27.87 -10.59 -27.53
C ASN A 155 26.40 -10.70 -27.02
N ASP A 156 26.21 -10.69 -25.69
CA ASP A 156 24.95 -10.83 -25.01
C ASP A 156 24.08 -9.54 -25.16
N LYS A 157 23.08 -9.63 -26.02
CA LYS A 157 22.16 -8.51 -26.31
C LYS A 157 21.35 -8.07 -25.12
N ASP A 158 20.99 -9.00 -24.22
CA ASP A 158 20.19 -8.70 -23.04
C ASP A 158 21.04 -7.99 -21.98
N ALA A 159 22.32 -8.40 -21.81
CA ALA A 159 23.26 -7.65 -21.00
C ALA A 159 23.49 -6.23 -21.52
N ALA A 160 23.56 -6.03 -22.84
CA ALA A 160 23.70 -4.70 -23.42
C ALA A 160 22.47 -3.81 -23.19
N LYS A 161 21.25 -4.36 -23.31
CA LYS A 161 20.00 -3.66 -22.97
C LYS A 161 19.97 -3.25 -21.50
N LEU A 162 20.32 -4.19 -20.61
CA LEU A 162 20.37 -3.92 -19.17
C LEU A 162 21.36 -2.79 -18.86
N VAL A 163 22.56 -2.77 -19.44
CA VAL A 163 23.53 -1.68 -19.27
C VAL A 163 22.95 -0.34 -19.68
N ALA A 164 22.24 -0.27 -20.83
CA ALA A 164 21.63 0.97 -21.29
C ALA A 164 20.57 1.51 -20.31
N VAL A 165 19.72 0.64 -19.77
CA VAL A 165 18.70 1.01 -18.77
C VAL A 165 19.37 1.43 -17.46
N LEU A 166 20.36 0.68 -16.98
CA LEU A 166 21.09 1.02 -15.76
C LEU A 166 21.82 2.36 -15.84
N THR A 167 22.31 2.73 -17.02
CA THR A 167 22.94 4.05 -17.23
C THR A 167 21.94 5.19 -17.02
N LYS A 168 20.70 5.06 -17.50
CA LYS A 168 19.62 6.03 -17.24
C LYS A 168 19.28 6.10 -15.76
N VAL A 169 19.11 4.94 -15.13
CA VAL A 169 18.79 4.82 -13.69
C VAL A 169 19.87 5.49 -12.84
N GLN A 170 21.14 5.19 -13.12
CA GLN A 170 22.27 5.77 -12.42
C GLN A 170 22.30 7.31 -12.52
N ALA A 171 22.01 7.85 -13.70
CA ALA A 171 21.97 9.31 -13.90
C ALA A 171 20.88 9.96 -13.05
N THR A 172 19.69 9.33 -12.95
CA THR A 172 18.54 9.81 -12.14
C THR A 172 18.88 9.73 -10.64
N LEU A 173 19.39 8.59 -10.17
CA LEU A 173 19.76 8.40 -8.78
C LEU A 173 20.87 9.36 -8.32
N ASN A 174 21.85 9.67 -9.18
CA ASN A 174 22.90 10.66 -8.90
C ASN A 174 22.38 12.10 -8.74
N GLN A 175 21.19 12.37 -9.25
CA GLN A 175 20.47 13.65 -9.03
C GLN A 175 19.61 13.62 -7.75
N GLY A 176 19.68 12.56 -6.96
CA GLY A 176 18.82 12.36 -5.78
C GLY A 176 17.35 12.07 -6.13
N GLN A 177 17.05 11.73 -7.39
CA GLN A 177 15.69 11.45 -7.84
C GLN A 177 15.40 9.94 -7.79
N PRO A 178 14.23 9.53 -7.27
CA PRO A 178 13.86 8.12 -7.19
C PRO A 178 13.50 7.54 -8.56
N VAL A 179 13.77 6.26 -8.76
CA VAL A 179 13.50 5.55 -10.04
C VAL A 179 12.01 5.60 -10.43
N ARG A 180 11.09 5.61 -9.46
CA ARG A 180 9.63 5.70 -9.71
C ARG A 180 9.21 6.97 -10.44
N THR A 181 10.03 8.04 -10.46
CA THR A 181 9.74 9.29 -11.19
C THR A 181 10.20 9.26 -12.64
N MET A 182 10.90 8.20 -13.06
CA MET A 182 11.37 8.06 -14.43
C MET A 182 10.24 7.62 -15.36
N ASP A 183 10.24 8.14 -16.59
CA ASP A 183 9.41 7.60 -17.67
C ASP A 183 10.10 6.37 -18.29
N LEU A 184 9.74 5.19 -17.80
CA LEU A 184 10.27 3.90 -18.22
C LEU A 184 9.23 3.12 -19.02
N SER A 185 9.66 2.53 -20.13
CA SER A 185 8.82 1.62 -20.91
C SER A 185 8.52 0.34 -20.12
N LYS A 186 7.47 -0.39 -20.53
CA LYS A 186 7.12 -1.69 -19.92
C LYS A 186 8.28 -2.68 -19.96
N ASP A 187 9.03 -2.70 -21.05
CA ASP A 187 10.19 -3.56 -21.22
C ASP A 187 11.33 -3.20 -20.25
N GLU A 188 11.58 -1.90 -20.06
CA GLU A 188 12.59 -1.42 -19.10
C GLU A 188 12.20 -1.75 -17.67
N LEU A 189 10.91 -1.63 -17.31
CA LEU A 189 10.41 -2.05 -16.00
C LEU A 189 10.60 -3.57 -15.75
N VAL A 190 10.34 -4.41 -16.76
CA VAL A 190 10.55 -5.85 -16.67
C VAL A 190 12.05 -6.16 -16.46
N ILE A 191 12.93 -5.45 -17.16
CA ILE A 191 14.40 -5.61 -17.03
C ILE A 191 14.88 -5.21 -15.63
N LEU A 192 14.31 -4.16 -15.03
CA LEU A 192 14.69 -3.66 -13.69
C LEU A 192 14.10 -4.47 -12.54
N LYS A 193 12.99 -5.16 -12.75
CA LYS A 193 12.25 -5.89 -11.69
C LYS A 193 13.12 -6.81 -10.83
N PRO A 194 14.07 -7.62 -11.40
CA PRO A 194 14.93 -8.50 -10.61
C PRO A 194 15.89 -7.79 -9.66
N LEU A 195 16.12 -6.49 -9.85
CA LEU A 195 17.02 -5.70 -9.02
C LEU A 195 16.40 -5.25 -7.70
N CYS A 196 15.10 -5.35 -7.57
CA CYS A 196 14.33 -4.94 -6.36
C CYS A 196 14.76 -3.56 -5.84
N LEU A 197 14.84 -2.57 -6.77
CA LEU A 197 15.25 -1.22 -6.40
C LEU A 197 14.23 -0.60 -5.46
N ILE A 198 14.71 -0.06 -4.35
CA ILE A 198 13.87 0.53 -3.30
C ILE A 198 13.15 1.76 -3.84
N THR A 199 13.86 2.61 -4.59
CA THR A 199 13.31 3.86 -5.12
C THR A 199 12.38 3.66 -6.32
N ALA A 200 12.29 2.43 -6.86
CA ALA A 200 11.32 2.05 -7.89
C ALA A 200 9.93 1.70 -7.30
N LYS A 201 9.85 1.43 -5.99
CA LYS A 201 8.60 1.08 -5.31
C LYS A 201 7.63 2.27 -5.28
N PRO A 202 6.31 2.01 -5.35
CA PRO A 202 5.31 3.03 -5.11
C PRO A 202 5.52 3.67 -3.73
N ALA A 203 5.29 4.97 -3.62
CA ALA A 203 5.43 5.67 -2.36
C ALA A 203 4.29 6.66 -2.13
N MET A 204 3.94 6.88 -0.87
CA MET A 204 3.00 7.90 -0.43
C MET A 204 3.57 8.65 0.78
N PHE A 205 2.97 9.79 1.09
CA PHE A 205 3.32 10.60 2.24
C PHE A 205 2.17 10.66 3.25
N VAL A 206 2.53 10.61 4.52
CA VAL A 206 1.62 10.88 5.64
C VAL A 206 2.10 12.16 6.31
N GLY A 207 1.34 13.23 6.14
CA GLY A 207 1.57 14.47 6.88
C GLY A 207 1.01 14.32 8.30
N ASN A 208 1.89 14.11 9.30
CA ASN A 208 1.47 14.10 10.69
C ASN A 208 1.28 15.53 11.16
N VAL A 209 0.05 15.92 11.42
CA VAL A 209 -0.37 17.26 11.81
C VAL A 209 -0.77 17.33 13.29
N SER A 210 -0.90 18.54 13.84
CA SER A 210 -1.56 18.75 15.13
C SER A 210 -3.09 18.58 15.01
N GLU A 211 -3.78 18.55 16.15
CA GLU A 211 -5.25 18.43 16.21
C GLU A 211 -5.98 19.49 15.38
N THR A 212 -5.41 20.70 15.29
CA THR A 212 -5.97 21.84 14.53
C THR A 212 -5.23 22.08 13.20
N GLY A 213 -4.29 21.20 12.83
CA GLY A 213 -3.35 21.41 11.72
C GLY A 213 -3.80 20.81 10.38
N PHE A 214 -5.07 20.44 10.21
CA PHE A 214 -5.59 19.88 8.96
C PHE A 214 -5.84 20.96 7.90
N GLU A 215 -6.07 22.20 8.34
CA GLU A 215 -6.29 23.36 7.48
C GLU A 215 -5.30 24.47 7.81
N ASN A 216 -5.02 25.35 6.83
CA ASN A 216 -4.13 26.50 6.98
C ASN A 216 -2.74 26.12 7.52
N ASN A 217 -2.20 24.99 7.11
CA ASN A 217 -0.93 24.46 7.58
C ASN A 217 0.15 24.57 6.50
N PRO A 218 1.08 25.53 6.60
CA PRO A 218 2.13 25.74 5.60
C PRO A 218 3.06 24.53 5.40
N PHE A 219 3.24 23.70 6.43
CA PHE A 219 4.05 22.49 6.31
C PHE A 219 3.33 21.43 5.45
N LEU A 220 2.02 21.26 5.67
CA LEU A 220 1.20 20.35 4.90
C LEU A 220 1.05 20.83 3.44
N ASP A 221 0.91 22.12 3.22
CA ASP A 221 0.83 22.70 1.88
C ASP A 221 2.12 22.44 1.09
N ARG A 222 3.29 22.68 1.69
CA ARG A 222 4.59 22.36 1.08
C ARG A 222 4.76 20.87 0.81
N LEU A 223 4.27 20.01 1.71
CA LEU A 223 4.28 18.56 1.50
C LEU A 223 3.42 18.15 0.30
N ASN A 224 2.22 18.73 0.16
CA ASN A 224 1.33 18.47 -0.97
C ASN A 224 1.97 18.92 -2.31
N GLU A 225 2.57 20.10 -2.35
CA GLU A 225 3.28 20.60 -3.53
C GLU A 225 4.43 19.67 -3.94
N TYR A 226 5.24 19.24 -2.97
CA TYR A 226 6.34 18.31 -3.22
C TYR A 226 5.85 16.94 -3.72
N ALA A 227 4.84 16.37 -3.07
CA ALA A 227 4.28 15.08 -3.43
C ALA A 227 3.67 15.08 -4.84
N ALA A 228 3.07 16.21 -5.25
CA ALA A 228 2.55 16.38 -6.61
C ALA A 228 3.65 16.26 -7.68
N THR A 229 4.87 16.72 -7.39
CA THR A 229 6.02 16.57 -8.32
C THR A 229 6.42 15.11 -8.54
N GLN A 230 6.09 14.23 -7.58
CA GLN A 230 6.36 12.79 -7.65
C GLN A 230 5.13 11.95 -8.00
N ASN A 231 3.99 12.60 -8.29
CA ASN A 231 2.69 11.94 -8.48
C ASN A 231 2.36 10.97 -7.32
N ALA A 232 2.71 11.35 -6.10
CA ALA A 232 2.53 10.56 -4.89
C ALA A 232 1.33 11.07 -4.08
N PRO A 233 0.46 10.20 -3.54
CA PRO A 233 -0.64 10.61 -2.67
C PRO A 233 -0.13 11.11 -1.32
N VAL A 234 -0.89 12.06 -0.73
CA VAL A 234 -0.68 12.55 0.63
C VAL A 234 -1.93 12.29 1.46
N VAL A 235 -1.74 11.82 2.69
CA VAL A 235 -2.80 11.67 3.70
C VAL A 235 -2.41 12.47 4.94
N ALA A 236 -3.22 13.46 5.31
CA ALA A 236 -3.04 14.18 6.56
C ALA A 236 -3.65 13.38 7.72
N ILE A 237 -2.88 13.17 8.79
CA ILE A 237 -3.29 12.43 10.00
C ILE A 237 -2.75 13.14 11.22
N CYS A 238 -3.52 13.19 12.30
CA CYS A 238 -2.98 13.51 13.62
C CYS A 238 -2.77 12.20 14.38
N ALA A 239 -1.51 11.75 14.43
CA ALA A 239 -1.18 10.45 15.04
C ALA A 239 -1.57 10.37 16.53
N LYS A 240 -1.59 11.51 17.22
CA LYS A 240 -2.05 11.62 18.62
C LYS A 240 -3.55 11.34 18.72
N MET A 241 -4.38 12.00 17.89
CA MET A 241 -5.82 11.75 17.84
C MET A 241 -6.14 10.28 17.53
N GLU A 242 -5.44 9.69 16.58
CA GLU A 242 -5.64 8.28 16.23
C GLU A 242 -5.30 7.35 17.40
N ALA A 243 -4.24 7.66 18.14
CA ALA A 243 -3.87 6.89 19.33
C ALA A 243 -4.92 7.02 20.45
N ASP A 244 -5.46 8.22 20.66
CA ASP A 244 -6.49 8.48 21.66
C ASP A 244 -7.81 7.77 21.28
N MET A 245 -8.20 7.81 19.99
CA MET A 245 -9.41 7.13 19.50
C MET A 245 -9.31 5.61 19.53
N ALA A 246 -8.12 5.04 19.51
CA ALA A 246 -7.94 3.59 19.46
C ALA A 246 -8.48 2.85 20.71
N ASP A 247 -8.61 3.56 21.83
CA ASP A 247 -9.12 3.03 23.09
C ASP A 247 -10.58 3.47 23.38
N MET A 248 -11.26 4.19 22.44
CA MET A 248 -12.63 4.65 22.59
C MET A 248 -13.64 3.65 22.06
N GLU A 249 -14.80 3.57 22.70
CA GLU A 249 -15.97 2.87 22.17
C GLU A 249 -16.52 3.60 20.91
N ASP A 250 -17.23 2.87 20.05
CA ASP A 250 -17.67 3.40 18.76
C ASP A 250 -18.52 4.67 18.85
N GLU A 251 -19.39 4.80 19.87
CA GLU A 251 -20.24 5.97 20.09
C GLU A 251 -19.40 7.19 20.48
N ASP A 252 -18.45 7.03 21.40
CA ASP A 252 -17.55 8.09 21.84
C ASP A 252 -16.62 8.54 20.72
N ARG A 253 -16.13 7.58 19.93
CA ARG A 253 -15.28 7.84 18.76
C ARG A 253 -16.03 8.66 17.70
N ALA A 254 -17.29 8.33 17.43
CA ALA A 254 -18.11 9.09 16.49
C ALA A 254 -18.36 10.54 16.96
N LEU A 255 -18.60 10.74 18.25
CA LEU A 255 -18.77 12.07 18.84
C LEU A 255 -17.47 12.87 18.76
N PHE A 256 -16.35 12.26 19.11
CA PHE A 256 -15.01 12.88 19.04
C PHE A 256 -14.65 13.32 17.62
N LEU A 257 -14.86 12.47 16.62
CA LEU A 257 -14.65 12.80 15.21
C LEU A 257 -15.51 13.99 14.76
N HIS A 258 -16.79 13.99 15.14
CA HIS A 258 -17.69 15.09 14.82
C HIS A 258 -17.25 16.42 15.46
N GLU A 259 -16.80 16.41 16.72
CA GLU A 259 -16.28 17.60 17.40
C GLU A 259 -15.00 18.14 16.73
N MET A 260 -14.18 17.24 16.19
CA MET A 260 -12.94 17.58 15.48
C MET A 260 -13.18 17.89 13.99
N GLY A 261 -14.43 17.91 13.51
CA GLY A 261 -14.76 18.20 12.12
C GLY A 261 -14.26 17.14 11.13
N GLN A 262 -14.07 15.88 11.58
CA GLN A 262 -13.65 14.77 10.75
C GLN A 262 -14.82 13.81 10.52
N ASP A 263 -15.00 13.34 9.28
CA ASP A 263 -16.04 12.38 8.91
C ASP A 263 -15.68 10.94 9.28
N GLU A 264 -14.39 10.64 9.35
CA GLU A 264 -13.86 9.31 9.65
C GLU A 264 -12.43 9.36 10.22
N PRO A 265 -11.94 8.30 10.89
CA PRO A 265 -10.56 8.19 11.32
C PRO A 265 -9.57 8.37 10.16
N GLY A 266 -8.47 9.10 10.40
CA GLY A 266 -7.41 9.27 9.41
C GLY A 266 -6.75 7.94 9.03
N LEU A 267 -6.71 6.97 9.95
CA LEU A 267 -6.24 5.61 9.68
C LEU A 267 -7.03 4.94 8.57
N ASN A 268 -8.34 5.12 8.51
CA ASN A 268 -9.17 4.55 7.45
C ASN A 268 -8.77 5.10 6.07
N ARG A 269 -8.50 6.41 6.00
CA ARG A 269 -8.01 7.07 4.78
C ARG A 269 -6.63 6.54 4.39
N LEU A 270 -5.74 6.37 5.37
CA LEU A 270 -4.40 5.81 5.14
C LEU A 270 -4.46 4.38 4.60
N ILE A 271 -5.23 3.52 5.24
CA ILE A 271 -5.37 2.10 4.84
C ILE A 271 -5.89 1.99 3.41
N ARG A 272 -6.94 2.75 3.06
CA ARG A 272 -7.47 2.76 1.68
C ARG A 272 -6.49 3.33 0.67
N ALA A 273 -5.75 4.39 1.04
CA ALA A 273 -4.73 4.98 0.17
C ALA A 273 -3.57 4.00 -0.08
N ALA A 274 -3.10 3.31 0.96
CA ALA A 274 -2.07 2.29 0.86
C ALA A 274 -2.52 1.09 0.01
N PHE A 275 -3.75 0.63 0.19
CA PHE A 275 -4.34 -0.45 -0.60
C PHE A 275 -4.38 -0.09 -2.10
N LYS A 276 -4.83 1.12 -2.41
CA LYS A 276 -4.84 1.65 -3.79
C LYS A 276 -3.42 1.84 -4.35
N LEU A 277 -2.48 2.31 -3.52
CA LEU A 277 -1.07 2.51 -3.90
C LEU A 277 -0.42 1.20 -4.35
N LEU A 278 -0.78 0.09 -3.71
CA LEU A 278 -0.33 -1.26 -4.07
C LEU A 278 -0.96 -1.78 -5.38
N GLY A 279 -1.82 -1.00 -6.03
CA GLY A 279 -2.53 -1.42 -7.24
C GLY A 279 -3.58 -2.50 -6.97
N LEU A 280 -4.14 -2.53 -5.77
CA LEU A 280 -5.12 -3.51 -5.34
C LEU A 280 -6.55 -3.02 -5.53
N GLN A 281 -7.44 -3.97 -5.73
CA GLN A 281 -8.89 -3.78 -5.73
C GLN A 281 -9.59 -4.98 -5.10
N THR A 282 -10.88 -4.84 -4.84
CA THR A 282 -11.67 -5.84 -4.12
C THR A 282 -12.82 -6.35 -4.98
N TYR A 283 -13.03 -7.65 -5.00
CA TYR A 283 -14.29 -8.25 -5.41
C TYR A 283 -14.93 -8.99 -4.21
N PHE A 284 -16.21 -9.29 -4.29
CA PHE A 284 -16.95 -9.94 -3.21
C PHE A 284 -17.45 -11.32 -3.59
N THR A 285 -17.47 -12.21 -2.61
CA THR A 285 -18.32 -13.40 -2.64
C THR A 285 -19.39 -13.24 -1.57
N ALA A 286 -20.62 -13.57 -1.91
CA ALA A 286 -21.79 -13.30 -1.11
C ALA A 286 -22.59 -14.60 -0.89
N GLY A 287 -22.48 -15.17 0.32
CA GLY A 287 -23.16 -16.41 0.69
C GLY A 287 -23.62 -16.39 2.14
N VAL A 288 -24.55 -17.29 2.49
CA VAL A 288 -25.12 -17.40 3.85
C VAL A 288 -24.06 -17.70 4.91
N LYS A 289 -23.02 -18.48 4.57
CA LYS A 289 -21.93 -18.77 5.51
C LYS A 289 -21.00 -17.61 5.69
N GLU A 290 -20.71 -16.89 4.58
CA GLU A 290 -19.79 -15.77 4.65
C GLU A 290 -20.06 -14.76 3.52
N VAL A 291 -19.93 -13.48 3.84
CA VAL A 291 -19.68 -12.40 2.89
C VAL A 291 -18.23 -12.00 3.03
N ARG A 292 -17.47 -12.06 1.92
CA ARG A 292 -16.04 -11.84 1.95
C ARG A 292 -15.57 -10.92 0.86
N ALA A 293 -14.67 -10.01 1.22
CA ALA A 293 -13.90 -9.19 0.30
C ALA A 293 -12.58 -9.92 -0.05
N TRP A 294 -12.35 -10.12 -1.33
CA TRP A 294 -11.14 -10.75 -1.86
C TRP A 294 -10.25 -9.72 -2.51
N THR A 295 -8.98 -9.74 -2.16
CA THR A 295 -7.98 -8.81 -2.71
C THR A 295 -7.39 -9.36 -3.99
N ILE A 296 -7.42 -8.57 -5.07
CA ILE A 296 -6.81 -8.86 -6.37
C ILE A 296 -6.06 -7.62 -6.88
N HIS A 297 -5.18 -7.80 -7.87
CA HIS A 297 -4.58 -6.69 -8.57
C HIS A 297 -5.54 -6.07 -9.59
N ILE A 298 -5.41 -4.77 -9.78
CA ILE A 298 -6.11 -4.07 -10.86
C ILE A 298 -5.64 -4.66 -12.20
N GLY A 299 -6.58 -5.15 -12.99
CA GLY A 299 -6.30 -5.81 -14.26
C GLY A 299 -6.34 -7.33 -14.23
N ASP A 300 -6.52 -7.94 -13.06
CA ASP A 300 -6.66 -9.39 -12.95
C ASP A 300 -7.92 -9.90 -13.66
N THR A 301 -7.76 -11.00 -14.38
CA THR A 301 -8.86 -11.69 -15.07
C THR A 301 -9.65 -12.59 -14.10
N ALA A 302 -10.85 -13.00 -14.52
CA ALA A 302 -11.72 -13.87 -13.71
C ALA A 302 -11.04 -15.18 -13.26
N PRO A 303 -10.23 -15.88 -14.06
CA PRO A 303 -9.47 -17.03 -13.59
C PRO A 303 -8.44 -16.69 -12.51
N GLN A 304 -7.70 -15.58 -12.67
CA GLN A 304 -6.73 -15.11 -11.66
C GLN A 304 -7.42 -14.75 -10.34
N ALA A 305 -8.57 -14.06 -10.42
CA ALA A 305 -9.40 -13.77 -9.26
C ALA A 305 -9.91 -15.04 -8.57
N ALA A 306 -10.34 -16.04 -9.34
CA ALA A 306 -10.74 -17.34 -8.80
C ALA A 306 -9.57 -18.06 -8.10
N GLY A 307 -8.35 -17.90 -8.62
CA GLY A 307 -7.11 -18.44 -8.09
C GLY A 307 -6.77 -17.94 -6.68
N VAL A 308 -7.20 -16.71 -6.34
CA VAL A 308 -7.02 -16.14 -4.99
C VAL A 308 -7.83 -16.92 -3.94
N ILE A 309 -8.98 -17.51 -4.32
CA ILE A 309 -9.76 -18.38 -3.44
C ILE A 309 -9.05 -19.73 -3.28
N HIS A 310 -8.71 -20.37 -4.39
CA HIS A 310 -7.97 -21.63 -4.42
C HIS A 310 -7.42 -21.90 -5.83
N GLY A 311 -6.21 -22.46 -5.91
CA GLY A 311 -5.58 -22.77 -7.20
C GLY A 311 -6.38 -23.70 -8.11
N ASP A 312 -7.26 -24.56 -7.54
CA ASP A 312 -8.14 -25.42 -8.32
C ASP A 312 -9.23 -24.60 -9.04
N PHE A 313 -9.69 -23.50 -8.45
CA PHE A 313 -10.67 -22.62 -9.09
C PHE A 313 -10.10 -21.96 -10.34
N GLU A 314 -8.82 -21.58 -10.31
CA GLU A 314 -8.11 -21.04 -11.47
C GLU A 314 -7.92 -22.11 -12.56
N ARG A 315 -7.41 -23.29 -12.19
CA ARG A 315 -7.12 -24.38 -13.13
C ARG A 315 -8.37 -24.93 -13.80
N GLY A 316 -9.43 -25.11 -13.00
CA GLY A 316 -10.70 -25.64 -13.45
C GLY A 316 -11.72 -24.60 -13.90
N PHE A 317 -11.32 -23.31 -14.03
CA PHE A 317 -12.23 -22.21 -14.32
C PHE A 317 -13.07 -22.45 -15.58
N ILE A 318 -14.38 -22.35 -15.44
CA ILE A 318 -15.36 -22.46 -16.54
C ILE A 318 -15.89 -21.07 -16.89
N ARG A 319 -16.49 -20.37 -15.90
CA ARG A 319 -17.06 -19.04 -16.03
C ARG A 319 -17.29 -18.41 -14.66
N ALA A 320 -17.46 -17.09 -14.63
CA ALA A 320 -17.89 -16.34 -13.47
C ALA A 320 -19.32 -15.81 -13.67
N GLN A 321 -20.21 -16.06 -12.71
CA GLN A 321 -21.47 -15.32 -12.59
C GLN A 321 -21.14 -14.01 -11.88
N THR A 322 -21.39 -12.90 -12.55
CA THR A 322 -20.94 -11.56 -12.12
C THR A 322 -22.11 -10.62 -12.02
N ILE A 323 -22.25 -9.98 -10.87
CA ILE A 323 -23.21 -8.90 -10.60
C ILE A 323 -22.43 -7.70 -10.12
N ALA A 324 -22.64 -6.51 -10.71
CA ALA A 324 -22.05 -5.29 -10.18
C ALA A 324 -22.64 -5.01 -8.79
N PHE A 325 -21.84 -4.46 -7.88
CA PHE A 325 -22.25 -4.17 -6.51
C PHE A 325 -23.56 -3.35 -6.47
N GLU A 326 -23.63 -2.26 -7.23
CA GLU A 326 -24.82 -1.40 -7.27
C GLU A 326 -26.08 -2.13 -7.72
N ASP A 327 -25.96 -3.03 -8.71
CA ASP A 327 -27.07 -3.87 -9.16
C ASP A 327 -27.47 -4.88 -8.07
N TYR A 328 -26.49 -5.45 -7.35
CA TYR A 328 -26.73 -6.39 -6.25
C TYR A 328 -27.57 -5.73 -5.11
N ILE A 329 -27.20 -4.51 -4.74
CA ILE A 329 -27.92 -3.74 -3.71
C ILE A 329 -29.30 -3.31 -4.22
N THR A 330 -29.39 -2.75 -5.43
CA THR A 330 -30.62 -2.23 -6.02
C THR A 330 -31.70 -3.32 -6.12
N TYR A 331 -31.31 -4.51 -6.57
CA TYR A 331 -32.22 -5.65 -6.76
C TYR A 331 -32.27 -6.60 -5.55
N LYS A 332 -31.73 -6.19 -4.41
CA LYS A 332 -31.79 -6.91 -3.11
C LYS A 332 -31.25 -8.34 -3.18
N GLY A 333 -30.11 -8.51 -3.85
CA GLY A 333 -29.39 -9.76 -3.86
C GLY A 333 -29.36 -10.48 -5.21
N GLU A 334 -28.78 -11.66 -5.21
CA GLU A 334 -28.51 -12.46 -6.43
C GLU A 334 -29.80 -12.78 -7.22
N HIS A 335 -30.85 -13.21 -6.52
CA HIS A 335 -32.10 -13.61 -7.18
C HIS A 335 -32.74 -12.44 -7.91
N GLY A 336 -32.93 -11.28 -7.26
CA GLY A 336 -33.51 -10.10 -7.87
C GLY A 336 -32.66 -9.56 -9.03
N ALA A 337 -31.33 -9.53 -8.87
CA ALA A 337 -30.43 -9.14 -9.94
C ALA A 337 -30.51 -10.07 -11.16
N LYS A 338 -30.69 -11.38 -10.94
CA LYS A 338 -30.86 -12.37 -12.00
C LYS A 338 -32.20 -12.17 -12.73
N GLU A 339 -33.30 -11.97 -12.02
CA GLU A 339 -34.63 -11.68 -12.61
C GLU A 339 -34.60 -10.38 -13.43
N ALA A 340 -33.88 -9.36 -12.95
CA ALA A 340 -33.68 -8.11 -13.66
C ALA A 340 -32.71 -8.18 -14.84
N GLY A 341 -32.12 -9.36 -15.13
CA GLY A 341 -31.16 -9.54 -16.21
C GLY A 341 -29.79 -8.88 -15.96
N LYS A 342 -29.44 -8.63 -14.70
CA LYS A 342 -28.19 -7.97 -14.28
C LYS A 342 -27.06 -8.95 -13.95
N MET A 343 -27.38 -10.23 -13.81
CA MET A 343 -26.36 -11.27 -13.67
C MET A 343 -25.78 -11.61 -15.04
N ARG A 344 -24.49 -11.38 -15.19
CA ARG A 344 -23.70 -11.65 -16.40
C ARG A 344 -22.97 -12.99 -16.24
N SER A 345 -22.72 -13.65 -17.35
CA SER A 345 -21.86 -14.85 -17.38
C SER A 345 -20.58 -14.50 -18.11
N GLU A 346 -19.49 -14.39 -17.39
CA GLU A 346 -18.21 -13.90 -17.89
C GLU A 346 -17.21 -15.04 -18.09
N GLY A 347 -16.45 -14.96 -19.19
CA GLY A 347 -15.41 -15.94 -19.54
C GLY A 347 -14.03 -15.61 -19.00
N LYS A 348 -13.02 -16.32 -19.52
CA LYS A 348 -11.63 -16.25 -19.06
C LYS A 348 -10.96 -14.88 -19.26
N GLU A 349 -11.38 -14.14 -20.28
CA GLU A 349 -10.80 -12.84 -20.64
C GLU A 349 -11.44 -11.67 -19.87
N TYR A 350 -12.44 -11.94 -19.03
CA TYR A 350 -13.08 -10.89 -18.26
C TYR A 350 -12.12 -10.32 -17.22
N VAL A 351 -11.85 -9.04 -17.32
CA VAL A 351 -11.10 -8.29 -16.30
C VAL A 351 -12.08 -7.89 -15.18
N VAL A 352 -11.83 -8.38 -13.98
CA VAL A 352 -12.67 -8.14 -12.82
C VAL A 352 -12.63 -6.65 -12.44
N LYS A 353 -13.79 -6.11 -12.11
CA LYS A 353 -13.93 -4.71 -11.67
C LYS A 353 -14.04 -4.64 -10.15
N ASP A 354 -13.56 -3.52 -9.60
CA ASP A 354 -13.72 -3.25 -8.17
C ASP A 354 -15.22 -3.25 -7.80
N GLY A 355 -15.57 -4.01 -6.78
CA GLY A 355 -16.93 -4.16 -6.30
C GLY A 355 -17.77 -5.24 -7.00
N ASP A 356 -17.25 -5.96 -7.99
CA ASP A 356 -17.98 -7.09 -8.56
C ASP A 356 -18.32 -8.13 -7.49
N VAL A 357 -19.56 -8.63 -7.49
CA VAL A 357 -19.98 -9.78 -6.68
C VAL A 357 -19.91 -11.01 -7.59
N LEU A 358 -19.02 -11.95 -7.26
CA LEU A 358 -18.66 -13.06 -8.12
C LEU A 358 -19.03 -14.42 -7.52
N ASN A 359 -19.52 -15.31 -8.38
CA ASN A 359 -19.64 -16.73 -8.10
C ASN A 359 -18.96 -17.52 -9.21
N PHE A 360 -17.88 -18.24 -8.87
CA PHE A 360 -17.08 -18.99 -9.84
C PHE A 360 -17.60 -20.40 -10.04
N LEU A 361 -17.78 -20.79 -11.31
CA LEU A 361 -18.08 -22.14 -11.72
C LEU A 361 -16.79 -22.78 -12.25
N PHE A 362 -16.42 -23.89 -11.69
CA PHE A 362 -15.18 -24.61 -12.01
C PHE A 362 -15.41 -26.12 -12.00
N ASN A 363 -14.52 -26.85 -12.65
CA ASN A 363 -14.50 -28.31 -12.65
C ASN A 363 -13.02 -28.77 -12.60
N VAL A 364 -12.68 -29.64 -11.64
CA VAL A 364 -11.32 -30.15 -11.43
C VAL A 364 -11.31 -31.65 -11.52
#